data_525e7b55a981f994f221f8a5eea44e39
#
_entry.id   525e7b55a981f994f221f8a5eea44e39
#
_cell.length_a   1.000
_cell.length_b   1.000
_cell.length_c   1.000
_cell.angle_alpha   90.00
_cell.angle_beta   90.00
_cell.angle_gamma   90.00
#
_symmetry.space_group_name_H-M   'P 1'
#
loop_
_entity.id
_entity.type
_entity.pdbx_description
1 polymer ?
#
loop_
_entity_poly.entity_id
_entity_poly.type
_entity_poly.pdbx_seq_one_letter_code
_entity_poly.pdbx_strand_id
1 'polypeptide(L)'
;VPIPADWPTTEAEALAEQERLRPLVRPTGALAAAPASSVPASSVPVGDDRLIAGVDVAYDDERDLVVAAAVVLDRATLAVVDEATATGRIAFPYIPGLLAFREIPAVLDALDALTHRPGTVVCDGYGLAHPRRLGLASHLGVLTGLRTLGVAKTPFTFDHQPPGPDRGDRTPLTDPATGEEVGSAVRTRAGVKPVFVSVGHRIGLTEAVGTTLALTPHYRLPETTRHADSLCRRALAALTATGATGATSDVN
;
A
#
# COMPACT_ATOMS: atom_id res chain seq x y z
N VAL A 1 9.77 -11.90 1.99
CA VAL A 1 8.79 -12.79 2.66
C VAL A 1 8.12 -13.60 1.57
N PRO A 2 8.26 -14.94 1.54
CA PRO A 2 7.67 -15.73 0.47
C PRO A 2 6.15 -15.62 0.50
N ILE A 3 5.55 -15.62 -0.69
CA ILE A 3 4.09 -15.70 -0.86
C ILE A 3 3.62 -17.02 -0.24
N PRO A 4 2.52 -17.03 0.54
CA PRO A 4 1.94 -18.28 1.01
C PRO A 4 1.67 -19.25 -0.16
N ALA A 5 2.00 -20.53 0.03
CA ALA A 5 1.86 -21.54 -1.04
C ALA A 5 0.38 -21.75 -1.48
N ASP A 6 -0.55 -21.39 -0.62
CA ASP A 6 -2.01 -21.47 -0.78
C ASP A 6 -2.63 -20.09 -1.09
N TRP A 7 -1.96 -19.28 -1.93
CA TRP A 7 -2.49 -17.97 -2.31
C TRP A 7 -3.85 -18.10 -3.00
N PRO A 8 -4.88 -17.35 -2.53
CA PRO A 8 -6.23 -17.42 -3.07
C PRO A 8 -6.30 -17.19 -4.57
N THR A 9 -7.06 -18.03 -5.25
CA THR A 9 -7.31 -17.96 -6.70
C THR A 9 -8.77 -17.66 -7.04
N THR A 10 -9.67 -17.81 -6.06
CA THR A 10 -11.09 -17.54 -6.20
C THR A 10 -11.54 -16.44 -5.24
N GLU A 11 -12.67 -15.80 -5.56
CA GLU A 11 -13.27 -14.78 -4.69
C GLU A 11 -13.59 -15.33 -3.30
N ALA A 12 -14.14 -16.54 -3.23
CA ALA A 12 -14.51 -17.17 -1.95
C ALA A 12 -13.29 -17.41 -1.06
N GLU A 13 -12.20 -17.92 -1.61
CA GLU A 13 -10.93 -18.10 -0.90
C GLU A 13 -10.37 -16.76 -0.42
N ALA A 14 -10.39 -15.72 -1.28
CA ALA A 14 -9.92 -14.40 -0.94
C ALA A 14 -10.73 -13.74 0.19
N LEU A 15 -12.05 -13.91 0.17
CA LEU A 15 -12.91 -13.42 1.26
C LEU A 15 -12.61 -14.15 2.57
N ALA A 16 -12.49 -15.48 2.54
CA ALA A 16 -12.14 -16.29 3.70
C ALA A 16 -10.76 -15.89 4.26
N GLU A 17 -9.80 -15.63 3.39
CA GLU A 17 -8.46 -15.19 3.79
C GLU A 17 -8.50 -13.79 4.44
N GLN A 18 -9.29 -12.85 3.91
CA GLN A 18 -9.48 -11.55 4.56
C GLN A 18 -10.10 -11.69 5.97
N GLU A 19 -11.08 -12.56 6.14
CA GLU A 19 -11.66 -12.82 7.47
C GLU A 19 -10.65 -13.43 8.43
N ARG A 20 -9.81 -14.35 7.95
CA ARG A 20 -8.74 -14.99 8.73
C ARG A 20 -7.66 -13.99 9.15
N LEU A 21 -7.23 -13.09 8.26
CA LEU A 21 -6.14 -12.15 8.50
C LEU A 21 -6.59 -10.90 9.26
N ARG A 22 -7.85 -10.46 9.12
CA ARG A 22 -8.36 -9.24 9.76
C ARG A 22 -8.03 -9.14 11.25
N PRO A 23 -8.24 -10.17 12.10
CA PRO A 23 -7.94 -10.09 13.54
C PRO A 23 -6.44 -10.00 13.84
N LEU A 24 -5.57 -10.23 12.88
CA LEU A 24 -4.12 -10.13 13.03
C LEU A 24 -3.60 -8.69 12.78
N VAL A 25 -4.43 -7.81 12.26
CA VAL A 25 -4.10 -6.38 12.12
C VAL A 25 -3.91 -5.78 13.50
N ARG A 26 -2.78 -5.10 13.70
CA ARG A 26 -2.42 -4.47 14.98
C ARG A 26 -2.27 -2.96 14.81
N PRO A 27 -3.35 -2.19 14.88
CA PRO A 27 -3.25 -0.74 14.98
C PRO A 27 -2.66 -0.35 16.33
N THR A 28 -2.07 0.85 16.43
CA THR A 28 -1.64 1.44 17.70
C THR A 28 -2.45 2.70 18.01
N GLY A 29 -2.44 3.15 19.25
CA GLY A 29 -3.19 4.34 19.67
C GLY A 29 -4.70 4.11 19.79
N ALA A 30 -5.51 5.13 19.49
CA ALA A 30 -6.97 5.13 19.74
C ALA A 30 -7.75 4.06 18.93
N LEU A 31 -7.22 3.59 17.80
CA LEU A 31 -7.80 2.50 17.01
C LEU A 31 -7.46 1.10 17.54
N ALA A 32 -6.70 1.00 18.63
CA ALA A 32 -6.25 -0.26 19.23
C ALA A 32 -7.29 -0.89 20.18
N ALA A 33 -8.58 -0.74 19.93
CA ALA A 33 -9.66 -1.14 20.83
C ALA A 33 -9.97 -2.65 20.90
N ALA A 34 -9.02 -3.53 20.60
CA ALA A 34 -9.17 -4.96 20.84
C ALA A 34 -8.07 -5.48 21.79
N PRO A 35 -8.38 -6.43 22.71
CA PRO A 35 -7.36 -7.02 23.57
C PRO A 35 -6.27 -7.65 22.74
N ALA A 36 -5.02 -7.31 23.02
CA ALA A 36 -3.86 -7.89 22.38
C ALA A 36 -3.93 -9.43 22.50
N SER A 37 -4.23 -10.09 21.42
CA SER A 37 -4.08 -11.54 21.34
C SER A 37 -2.62 -11.88 21.64
N SER A 38 -2.39 -12.85 22.51
CA SER A 38 -1.07 -13.31 22.97
C SER A 38 -0.32 -14.13 21.91
N VAL A 39 -0.43 -13.76 20.64
CA VAL A 39 0.42 -14.32 19.60
C VAL A 39 1.80 -13.69 19.78
N PRO A 40 2.87 -14.49 20.01
CA PRO A 40 4.22 -13.95 20.17
C PRO A 40 4.57 -13.09 18.97
N ALA A 41 5.17 -11.92 19.22
CA ALA A 41 5.69 -11.07 18.17
C ALA A 41 6.67 -11.94 17.36
N SER A 42 6.29 -12.23 16.11
CA SER A 42 7.20 -12.90 15.18
C SER A 42 8.52 -12.14 15.23
N SER A 43 9.63 -12.86 15.29
CA SER A 43 11.00 -12.34 15.27
C SER A 43 11.37 -11.80 13.88
N VAL A 44 10.44 -11.09 13.24
CA VAL A 44 10.70 -10.38 11.99
C VAL A 44 11.69 -9.27 12.30
N PRO A 45 12.85 -9.20 11.64
CA PRO A 45 13.81 -8.13 11.84
C PRO A 45 13.12 -6.77 11.68
N VAL A 46 13.23 -5.92 12.70
CA VAL A 46 12.71 -4.56 12.64
C VAL A 46 13.48 -3.83 11.55
N GLY A 47 12.77 -3.24 10.58
CA GLY A 47 13.40 -2.40 9.55
C GLY A 47 14.00 -1.13 10.16
N ASP A 48 14.83 -0.43 9.39
CA ASP A 48 15.42 0.84 9.81
C ASP A 48 14.33 1.94 9.85
N ASP A 49 14.07 2.50 11.01
CA ASP A 49 13.07 3.56 11.22
C ASP A 49 13.40 4.88 10.51
N ARG A 50 14.67 5.08 10.08
CA ARG A 50 15.08 6.20 9.24
C ARG A 50 14.64 6.03 7.79
N LEU A 51 14.27 4.82 7.40
CA LEU A 51 13.90 4.46 6.04
C LEU A 51 12.40 4.23 5.92
N ILE A 52 11.84 4.75 4.84
CA ILE A 52 10.42 4.59 4.52
C ILE A 52 10.26 4.23 3.05
N ALA A 53 9.51 3.18 2.77
CA ALA A 53 9.25 2.79 1.39
C ALA A 53 7.87 3.20 0.90
N GLY A 54 7.75 3.37 -0.41
CA GLY A 54 6.49 3.34 -1.14
C GLY A 54 6.45 2.14 -2.05
N VAL A 55 5.26 1.58 -2.23
CA VAL A 55 5.00 0.51 -3.18
C VAL A 55 3.87 0.89 -4.10
N ASP A 56 3.97 0.48 -5.35
CA ASP A 56 2.93 0.64 -6.37
C ASP A 56 3.10 -0.41 -7.46
N VAL A 57 2.07 -0.60 -8.29
CA VAL A 57 2.06 -1.57 -9.37
C VAL A 57 1.57 -0.96 -10.68
N ALA A 58 2.06 -1.50 -11.79
CA ALA A 58 1.56 -1.22 -13.13
C ALA A 58 1.19 -2.54 -13.81
N TYR A 59 0.12 -2.51 -14.62
CA TYR A 59 -0.44 -3.68 -15.29
C TYR A 59 -0.41 -3.54 -16.80
N ASP A 60 -0.25 -4.68 -17.48
CA ASP A 60 -0.62 -4.90 -18.87
C ASP A 60 -1.54 -6.12 -18.90
N ASP A 61 -2.84 -5.87 -18.86
CA ASP A 61 -3.85 -6.93 -18.80
C ASP A 61 -3.88 -7.78 -20.08
N GLU A 62 -3.50 -7.21 -21.23
CA GLU A 62 -3.45 -7.94 -22.50
C GLU A 62 -2.33 -8.99 -22.53
N ARG A 63 -1.23 -8.70 -21.84
CA ARG A 63 -0.05 -9.59 -21.76
C ARG A 63 -0.01 -10.38 -20.45
N ASP A 64 -1.01 -10.24 -19.60
CA ASP A 64 -1.05 -10.87 -18.28
C ASP A 64 0.21 -10.52 -17.45
N LEU A 65 0.60 -9.25 -17.46
CA LEU A 65 1.79 -8.77 -16.77
C LEU A 65 1.43 -7.81 -15.63
N VAL A 66 2.14 -7.98 -14.53
CA VAL A 66 2.21 -7.01 -13.43
C VAL A 66 3.66 -6.66 -13.15
N VAL A 67 3.93 -5.38 -12.97
CA VAL A 67 5.24 -4.89 -12.50
C VAL A 67 5.01 -4.12 -11.22
N ALA A 68 5.55 -4.62 -10.13
CA ALA A 68 5.60 -3.92 -8.86
C ALA A 68 6.91 -3.15 -8.71
N ALA A 69 6.85 -2.03 -8.01
CA ALA A 69 8.02 -1.27 -7.58
C ALA A 69 7.97 -1.02 -6.08
N ALA A 70 9.13 -1.08 -5.45
CA ALA A 70 9.38 -0.63 -4.09
C ALA A 70 10.51 0.41 -4.13
N VAL A 71 10.25 1.61 -3.58
CA VAL A 71 11.23 2.69 -3.52
C VAL A 71 11.42 3.12 -2.09
N VAL A 72 12.64 3.10 -1.60
CA VAL A 72 13.02 3.46 -0.22
C VAL A 72 13.59 4.86 -0.20
N LEU A 73 13.04 5.70 0.67
CA LEU A 73 13.53 7.05 0.92
C LEU A 73 14.12 7.14 2.34
N ASP A 74 15.14 7.98 2.50
CA ASP A 74 15.50 8.51 3.80
C ASP A 74 14.42 9.48 4.29
N ARG A 75 13.88 9.27 5.49
CA ARG A 75 12.72 10.03 6.01
C ARG A 75 13.00 11.50 6.24
N ALA A 76 14.24 11.86 6.52
CA ALA A 76 14.61 13.24 6.83
C ALA A 76 14.85 14.08 5.57
N THR A 77 15.46 13.49 4.56
CA THR A 77 15.87 14.19 3.32
C THR A 77 14.93 13.93 2.14
N LEU A 78 14.13 12.87 2.20
CA LEU A 78 13.31 12.33 1.10
C LEU A 78 14.16 11.90 -0.12
N ALA A 79 15.46 11.74 0.04
CA ALA A 79 16.31 11.20 -1.00
C ALA A 79 16.04 9.71 -1.18
N VAL A 80 16.02 9.26 -2.43
CA VAL A 80 15.94 7.83 -2.77
C VAL A 80 17.27 7.19 -2.37
N VAL A 81 17.20 6.13 -1.55
CA VAL A 81 18.37 5.36 -1.09
C VAL A 81 18.40 3.95 -1.65
N ASP A 82 17.25 3.44 -2.09
CA ASP A 82 17.15 2.11 -2.70
C ASP A 82 15.89 2.01 -3.55
N GLU A 83 15.92 1.21 -4.61
CA GLU A 83 14.76 0.91 -5.41
C GLU A 83 14.84 -0.49 -6.02
N ALA A 84 13.72 -1.15 -6.12
CA ALA A 84 13.61 -2.46 -6.73
C ALA A 84 12.31 -2.61 -7.51
N THR A 85 12.33 -3.46 -8.53
CA THR A 85 11.15 -3.86 -9.28
C THR A 85 11.05 -5.38 -9.34
N ALA A 86 9.83 -5.89 -9.37
CA ALA A 86 9.54 -7.28 -9.63
C ALA A 86 8.48 -7.39 -10.72
N THR A 87 8.65 -8.39 -11.59
CA THR A 87 7.72 -8.67 -12.69
C THR A 87 7.09 -10.03 -12.46
N GLY A 88 5.78 -10.11 -12.62
CA GLY A 88 5.04 -11.35 -12.47
C GLY A 88 3.85 -11.43 -13.41
N ARG A 89 3.10 -12.52 -13.27
CA ARG A 89 1.77 -12.66 -13.87
C ARG A 89 0.71 -12.14 -12.92
N ILE A 90 -0.43 -11.72 -13.48
CA ILE A 90 -1.57 -11.27 -12.70
C ILE A 90 -2.16 -12.47 -11.95
N ALA A 91 -1.96 -12.51 -10.64
CA ALA A 91 -2.34 -13.66 -9.81
C ALA A 91 -3.85 -13.75 -9.51
N PHE A 92 -4.58 -12.63 -9.66
CA PHE A 92 -5.99 -12.55 -9.27
C PHE A 92 -6.77 -11.56 -10.15
N PRO A 93 -8.06 -11.84 -10.48
CA PRO A 93 -8.87 -10.91 -11.27
C PRO A 93 -9.13 -9.61 -10.51
N TYR A 94 -9.48 -8.54 -11.26
CA TYR A 94 -9.90 -7.30 -10.63
C TYR A 94 -11.30 -7.45 -10.04
N ILE A 95 -11.37 -7.48 -8.71
CA ILE A 95 -12.62 -7.50 -7.94
C ILE A 95 -12.53 -6.37 -6.89
N PRO A 96 -13.49 -5.41 -6.86
CA PRO A 96 -13.49 -4.34 -5.86
C PRO A 96 -13.42 -4.89 -4.43
N GLY A 97 -12.49 -4.38 -3.64
CA GLY A 97 -12.25 -4.84 -2.28
C GLY A 97 -11.37 -6.10 -2.16
N LEU A 98 -10.87 -6.66 -3.27
CA LEU A 98 -9.93 -7.79 -3.29
C LEU A 98 -8.62 -7.47 -4.04
N LEU A 99 -8.38 -6.19 -4.32
CA LEU A 99 -7.21 -5.72 -5.08
C LEU A 99 -5.88 -6.22 -4.48
N ALA A 100 -5.81 -6.34 -3.16
CA ALA A 100 -4.62 -6.83 -2.47
C ALA A 100 -4.15 -8.21 -2.97
N PHE A 101 -5.06 -9.11 -3.35
CA PHE A 101 -4.70 -10.43 -3.87
C PHE A 101 -4.07 -10.38 -5.26
N ARG A 102 -4.35 -9.33 -6.01
CA ARG A 102 -3.75 -9.08 -7.32
C ARG A 102 -2.35 -8.46 -7.22
N GLU A 103 -2.09 -7.66 -6.19
CA GLU A 103 -0.90 -6.81 -6.07
C GLU A 103 0.17 -7.38 -5.15
N ILE A 104 -0.22 -7.94 -4.03
CA ILE A 104 0.70 -8.35 -2.96
C ILE A 104 1.79 -9.31 -3.45
N PRO A 105 1.53 -10.32 -4.29
CA PRO A 105 2.59 -11.20 -4.76
C PRO A 105 3.78 -10.45 -5.35
N ALA A 106 3.53 -9.60 -6.34
CA ALA A 106 4.59 -8.81 -6.98
C ALA A 106 5.20 -7.76 -6.04
N VAL A 107 4.38 -7.17 -5.15
CA VAL A 107 4.86 -6.20 -4.14
C VAL A 107 5.81 -6.87 -3.13
N LEU A 108 5.52 -8.11 -2.69
CA LEU A 108 6.42 -8.85 -1.80
C LEU A 108 7.75 -9.14 -2.49
N ASP A 109 7.73 -9.56 -3.74
CA ASP A 109 8.95 -9.83 -4.53
C ASP A 109 9.78 -8.54 -4.70
N ALA A 110 9.14 -7.39 -4.96
CA ALA A 110 9.83 -6.10 -5.06
C ALA A 110 10.43 -5.68 -3.70
N LEU A 111 9.71 -5.86 -2.59
CA LEU A 111 10.23 -5.56 -1.25
C LEU A 111 11.37 -6.50 -0.85
N ASP A 112 11.34 -7.76 -1.28
CA ASP A 112 12.37 -8.75 -0.96
C ASP A 112 13.66 -8.52 -1.77
N ALA A 113 13.55 -7.88 -2.93
CA ALA A 113 14.69 -7.49 -3.77
C ALA A 113 15.43 -6.23 -3.27
N LEU A 114 14.86 -5.49 -2.32
CA LEU A 114 15.53 -4.34 -1.71
C LEU A 114 16.75 -4.75 -0.89
N THR A 115 17.82 -3.98 -0.99
CA THR A 115 19.02 -4.11 -0.15
C THR A 115 18.81 -3.48 1.22
N HIS A 116 18.04 -2.40 1.28
CA HIS A 116 17.75 -1.65 2.50
C HIS A 116 16.33 -1.92 3.00
N ARG A 117 16.20 -2.50 4.19
CA ARG A 117 14.89 -2.83 4.76
C ARG A 117 14.24 -1.61 5.43
N PRO A 118 13.11 -1.10 4.92
CA PRO A 118 12.41 0.05 5.50
C PRO A 118 11.72 -0.32 6.82
N GLY A 119 11.65 0.63 7.75
CA GLY A 119 10.86 0.48 8.97
C GLY A 119 9.35 0.68 8.76
N THR A 120 8.98 1.37 7.68
CA THR A 120 7.57 1.67 7.35
C THR A 120 7.35 1.58 5.84
N VAL A 121 6.18 1.07 5.43
CA VAL A 121 5.76 1.03 4.02
C VAL A 121 4.47 1.81 3.83
N VAL A 122 4.44 2.66 2.82
CA VAL A 122 3.27 3.43 2.36
C VAL A 122 2.72 2.77 1.10
N CYS A 123 1.44 2.41 1.12
CA CYS A 123 0.75 1.81 0.00
C CYS A 123 -0.17 2.83 -0.68
N ASP A 124 -0.21 2.86 -2.02
CA ASP A 124 -1.26 3.57 -2.76
C ASP A 124 -2.55 2.75 -2.67
N GLY A 125 -3.34 3.02 -1.64
CA GLY A 125 -4.57 2.28 -1.36
C GLY A 125 -4.99 2.37 0.10
N TYR A 126 -5.76 1.39 0.54
CA TYR A 126 -6.43 1.41 1.83
C TYR A 126 -5.77 0.46 2.83
N GLY A 127 -5.88 0.82 4.11
CA GLY A 127 -5.63 -0.06 5.25
C GLY A 127 -6.95 -0.47 5.90
N LEU A 128 -7.22 0.01 7.13
CA LEU A 128 -8.48 -0.21 7.85
C LEU A 128 -9.69 0.46 7.17
N ALA A 129 -9.48 1.52 6.36
CA ALA A 129 -10.53 2.13 5.55
C ALA A 129 -10.91 1.23 4.37
N HIS A 130 -11.39 0.04 4.69
CA HIS A 130 -11.78 -1.01 3.77
C HIS A 130 -13.05 -1.71 4.31
N PRO A 131 -14.03 -2.13 3.47
CA PRO A 131 -15.28 -2.73 3.95
C PRO A 131 -15.06 -3.88 4.95
N ARG A 132 -14.05 -4.70 4.74
CA ARG A 132 -13.67 -5.80 5.64
C ARG A 132 -12.48 -5.48 6.56
N ARG A 133 -12.11 -4.18 6.70
CA ARG A 133 -10.98 -3.71 7.54
C ARG A 133 -9.64 -4.36 7.22
N LEU A 134 -9.49 -4.86 5.99
CA LEU A 134 -8.26 -5.46 5.48
C LEU A 134 -8.02 -5.04 4.03
N GLY A 135 -7.64 -3.78 3.81
CA GLY A 135 -7.15 -3.29 2.53
C GLY A 135 -5.68 -3.67 2.29
N LEU A 136 -5.12 -3.23 1.17
CA LEU A 136 -3.75 -3.53 0.74
C LEU A 136 -2.72 -3.29 1.84
N ALA A 137 -2.74 -2.13 2.48
CA ALA A 137 -1.76 -1.78 3.51
C ALA A 137 -1.89 -2.66 4.76
N SER A 138 -3.11 -3.00 5.20
CA SER A 138 -3.31 -3.89 6.34
C SER A 138 -2.88 -5.31 6.01
N HIS A 139 -3.23 -5.81 4.83
CA HIS A 139 -2.86 -7.14 4.38
C HIS A 139 -1.34 -7.30 4.26
N LEU A 140 -0.69 -6.36 3.55
CA LEU A 140 0.78 -6.35 3.42
C LEU A 140 1.46 -6.29 4.79
N GLY A 141 0.95 -5.44 5.69
CA GLY A 141 1.50 -5.30 7.03
C GLY A 141 1.41 -6.58 7.88
N VAL A 142 0.29 -7.31 7.79
CA VAL A 142 0.13 -8.60 8.47
C VAL A 142 1.12 -9.64 7.94
N LEU A 143 1.29 -9.73 6.62
CA LEU A 143 2.20 -10.70 6.00
C LEU A 143 3.67 -10.41 6.30
N THR A 144 4.06 -9.13 6.30
CA THR A 144 5.47 -8.73 6.43
C THR A 144 5.89 -8.42 7.87
N GLY A 145 4.93 -8.16 8.77
CA GLY A 145 5.18 -7.64 10.11
C GLY A 145 5.69 -6.20 10.15
N LEU A 146 5.78 -5.51 9.00
CA LEU A 146 6.22 -4.12 8.91
C LEU A 146 5.13 -3.15 9.40
N ARG A 147 5.54 -1.93 9.76
CA ARG A 147 4.58 -0.84 9.88
C ARG A 147 4.09 -0.47 8.49
N THR A 148 2.78 -0.36 8.33
CA THR A 148 2.20 0.00 7.03
C THR A 148 1.07 1.01 7.21
N LEU A 149 0.92 1.91 6.23
CA LEU A 149 -0.22 2.82 6.12
C LEU A 149 -0.67 2.89 4.67
N GLY A 150 -1.96 3.15 4.50
CA GLY A 150 -2.56 3.39 3.19
C GLY A 150 -2.82 4.87 2.95
N VAL A 151 -2.52 5.35 1.74
CA VAL A 151 -2.84 6.71 1.29
C VAL A 151 -3.58 6.61 -0.03
N ALA A 152 -4.91 6.68 0.04
CA ALA A 152 -5.77 6.54 -1.13
C ALA A 152 -6.16 7.88 -1.75
N LYS A 153 -6.49 7.87 -3.02
CA LYS A 153 -6.90 9.06 -3.81
C LYS A 153 -8.38 9.40 -3.67
N THR A 154 -9.19 8.43 -3.22
CA THR A 154 -10.65 8.50 -3.04
C THR A 154 -11.06 7.93 -1.68
N PRO A 155 -12.27 8.24 -1.15
CA PRO A 155 -12.71 7.74 0.16
C PRO A 155 -13.23 6.28 0.12
N PHE A 156 -13.24 5.63 -1.03
CA PHE A 156 -13.91 4.33 -1.28
C PHE A 156 -15.41 4.43 -0.98
N THR A 157 -15.92 3.71 0.03
CA THR A 157 -17.33 3.70 0.46
C THR A 157 -17.58 4.44 1.76
N PHE A 158 -16.59 5.19 2.24
CA PHE A 158 -16.63 5.86 3.54
C PHE A 158 -16.98 7.34 3.41
N ASP A 159 -17.66 7.86 4.43
CA ASP A 159 -18.08 9.25 4.47
C ASP A 159 -17.04 10.14 5.14
N HIS A 160 -16.97 11.38 4.72
CA HIS A 160 -16.18 12.41 5.37
C HIS A 160 -16.78 13.80 5.11
N GLN A 161 -16.57 14.72 6.04
CA GLN A 161 -16.74 16.13 5.75
C GLN A 161 -15.50 16.65 5.01
N PRO A 162 -15.65 17.63 4.10
CA PRO A 162 -14.49 18.25 3.48
C PRO A 162 -13.55 18.83 4.55
N PRO A 163 -12.25 18.50 4.55
CA PRO A 163 -11.31 19.17 5.43
C PRO A 163 -11.16 20.65 5.00
N GLY A 164 -10.76 21.50 5.94
CA GLY A 164 -10.46 22.90 5.69
C GLY A 164 -9.49 23.12 4.53
N PRO A 165 -9.23 24.38 4.13
CA PRO A 165 -8.46 24.70 2.93
C PRO A 165 -6.95 24.54 3.12
N ASP A 166 -6.46 24.57 4.35
CA ASP A 166 -5.04 24.67 4.62
C ASP A 166 -4.36 23.29 4.70
N ARG A 167 -3.06 23.30 4.42
CA ARG A 167 -2.24 22.10 4.56
C ARG A 167 -2.23 21.62 6.01
N GLY A 168 -2.55 20.35 6.23
CA GLY A 168 -2.67 19.75 7.55
C GLY A 168 -4.10 19.65 8.07
N ASP A 169 -5.05 20.40 7.47
CA ASP A 169 -6.46 20.24 7.81
C ASP A 169 -6.93 18.83 7.53
N ARG A 170 -7.73 18.30 8.43
CA ARG A 170 -8.23 16.93 8.35
C ARG A 170 -9.61 16.78 8.96
N THR A 171 -10.33 15.77 8.47
CA THR A 171 -11.62 15.33 9.03
C THR A 171 -11.62 13.80 9.14
N PRO A 172 -12.40 13.24 10.08
CA PRO A 172 -12.57 11.80 10.16
C PRO A 172 -13.10 11.21 8.84
N LEU A 173 -12.60 10.02 8.51
CA LEU A 173 -13.20 9.15 7.51
C LEU A 173 -13.98 8.08 8.27
N THR A 174 -15.30 8.05 8.09
CA THR A 174 -16.21 7.26 8.91
C THR A 174 -16.96 6.22 8.08
N ASP A 175 -17.19 5.07 8.69
CA ASP A 175 -18.07 4.06 8.13
C ASP A 175 -19.53 4.49 8.30
N PRO A 176 -20.28 4.69 7.20
CA PRO A 176 -21.67 5.15 7.26
C PRO A 176 -22.61 4.15 7.97
N ALA A 177 -22.26 2.87 8.03
CA ALA A 177 -23.07 1.86 8.67
C ALA A 177 -22.88 1.79 10.19
N THR A 178 -21.66 2.08 10.69
CA THR A 178 -21.31 1.90 12.10
C THR A 178 -20.96 3.20 12.80
N GLY A 179 -20.63 4.27 12.06
CA GLY A 179 -20.07 5.51 12.59
C GLY A 179 -18.62 5.40 13.07
N GLU A 180 -17.97 4.26 12.85
CA GLU A 180 -16.58 4.01 13.23
C GLU A 180 -15.63 4.88 12.41
N GLU A 181 -14.65 5.53 13.06
CA GLU A 181 -13.55 6.20 12.39
C GLU A 181 -12.57 5.16 11.85
N VAL A 182 -12.40 5.10 10.53
CA VAL A 182 -11.55 4.14 9.83
C VAL A 182 -10.31 4.78 9.21
N GLY A 183 -10.21 6.09 9.27
CA GLY A 183 -9.12 6.86 8.68
C GLY A 183 -9.36 8.36 8.76
N SER A 184 -8.66 9.11 7.94
CA SER A 184 -8.75 10.57 7.91
C SER A 184 -8.65 11.10 6.47
N ALA A 185 -9.54 12.01 6.10
CA ALA A 185 -9.38 12.84 4.91
C ALA A 185 -8.43 14.00 5.25
N VAL A 186 -7.29 14.08 4.56
CA VAL A 186 -6.20 15.00 4.90
C VAL A 186 -5.87 15.93 3.74
N ARG A 187 -5.82 17.22 4.00
CA ARG A 187 -5.35 18.25 3.06
C ARG A 187 -3.83 18.28 3.07
N THR A 188 -3.20 17.58 2.15
CA THR A 188 -1.71 17.56 2.05
C THR A 188 -1.15 18.81 1.40
N ARG A 189 -1.97 19.54 0.65
CA ARG A 189 -1.61 20.81 0.00
C ARG A 189 -2.83 21.72 -0.07
N ALA A 190 -2.64 23.02 0.16
CA ALA A 190 -3.71 24.00 0.06
C ALA A 190 -4.32 24.03 -1.35
N GLY A 191 -5.65 24.12 -1.43
CA GLY A 191 -6.39 24.24 -2.69
C GLY A 191 -6.49 22.97 -3.55
N VAL A 192 -5.96 21.81 -3.10
CA VAL A 192 -6.10 20.54 -3.82
C VAL A 192 -7.02 19.56 -3.09
N LYS A 193 -7.53 18.56 -3.80
CA LYS A 193 -8.35 17.49 -3.19
C LYS A 193 -7.59 16.80 -2.06
N PRO A 194 -8.25 16.41 -0.95
CA PRO A 194 -7.61 15.66 0.13
C PRO A 194 -7.16 14.27 -0.34
N VAL A 195 -6.27 13.66 0.42
CA VAL A 195 -5.99 12.22 0.37
C VAL A 195 -6.66 11.54 1.56
N PHE A 196 -6.82 10.22 1.48
CA PHE A 196 -7.50 9.43 2.49
C PHE A 196 -6.49 8.49 3.15
N VAL A 197 -6.10 8.84 4.36
CA VAL A 197 -5.07 8.14 5.13
C VAL A 197 -5.75 7.14 6.05
N SER A 198 -5.30 5.91 6.02
CA SER A 198 -5.76 4.87 6.94
C SER A 198 -4.61 4.04 7.50
N VAL A 199 -4.81 3.54 8.70
CA VAL A 199 -3.87 2.63 9.36
C VAL A 199 -3.81 1.32 8.58
N GLY A 200 -2.61 0.83 8.32
CA GLY A 200 -2.36 -0.52 7.83
C GLY A 200 -2.11 -1.47 8.99
N HIS A 201 -0.87 -1.52 9.49
CA HIS A 201 -0.44 -2.41 10.56
C HIS A 201 0.64 -1.74 11.42
N ARG A 202 0.62 -1.96 12.76
CA ARG A 202 1.62 -1.50 13.76
C ARG A 202 1.92 0.02 13.73
N ILE A 203 0.94 0.82 13.37
CA ILE A 203 0.99 2.28 13.34
C ILE A 203 -0.33 2.85 13.88
N GLY A 204 -0.31 4.06 14.43
CA GLY A 204 -1.50 4.80 14.83
C GLY A 204 -1.96 5.78 13.76
N LEU A 205 -3.24 6.19 13.78
CA LEU A 205 -3.77 7.11 12.77
C LEU A 205 -3.07 8.48 12.81
N THR A 206 -2.80 9.00 14.01
CA THR A 206 -2.08 10.28 14.16
C THR A 206 -0.67 10.20 13.56
N GLU A 207 0.04 9.10 13.78
CA GLU A 207 1.37 8.86 13.21
C GLU A 207 1.28 8.68 11.68
N ALA A 208 0.29 7.95 11.18
CA ALA A 208 0.07 7.76 9.74
C ALA A 208 -0.20 9.09 9.03
N VAL A 209 -1.04 9.96 9.62
CA VAL A 209 -1.31 11.30 9.10
C VAL A 209 -0.05 12.16 9.13
N GLY A 210 0.68 12.20 10.25
CA GLY A 210 1.94 12.95 10.37
C GLY A 210 2.98 12.48 9.35
N THR A 211 3.11 11.16 9.16
CA THR A 211 4.00 10.55 8.16
C THR A 211 3.57 10.96 6.74
N THR A 212 2.29 10.90 6.41
CA THR A 212 1.76 11.33 5.11
C THR A 212 2.09 12.80 4.84
N LEU A 213 1.89 13.68 5.82
CA LEU A 213 2.24 15.10 5.69
C LEU A 213 3.75 15.29 5.49
N ALA A 214 4.60 14.61 6.24
CA ALA A 214 6.05 14.69 6.05
C ALA A 214 6.48 14.27 4.63
N LEU A 215 5.81 13.28 4.05
CA LEU A 215 6.09 12.77 2.71
C LEU A 215 5.45 13.59 1.58
N THR A 216 4.70 14.65 1.89
CA THR A 216 4.01 15.49 0.89
C THR A 216 4.43 16.96 0.99
N PRO A 217 5.76 17.30 0.90
CA PRO A 217 6.21 18.67 1.00
C PRO A 217 5.76 19.53 -0.19
N HIS A 218 5.68 18.95 -1.38
CA HIS A 218 5.42 19.68 -2.63
C HIS A 218 4.20 19.18 -3.39
N TYR A 219 3.86 17.91 -3.28
CA TYR A 219 2.81 17.26 -4.06
C TYR A 219 1.64 16.82 -3.18
N ARG A 220 0.51 16.53 -3.81
CA ARG A 220 -0.67 15.97 -3.13
C ARG A 220 -0.42 14.57 -2.59
N LEU A 221 0.27 13.73 -3.36
CA LEU A 221 0.57 12.35 -3.02
C LEU A 221 1.97 12.23 -2.41
N PRO A 222 2.21 11.25 -1.52
CA PRO A 222 3.51 11.02 -0.92
C PRO A 222 4.62 10.79 -1.95
N GLU A 223 5.80 11.33 -1.70
CA GLU A 223 6.96 11.13 -2.57
C GLU A 223 7.29 9.63 -2.74
N THR A 224 7.10 8.84 -1.69
CA THR A 224 7.33 7.39 -1.73
C THR A 224 6.50 6.69 -2.81
N THR A 225 5.17 6.86 -2.78
CA THR A 225 4.27 6.24 -3.76
C THR A 225 4.40 6.86 -5.15
N ARG A 226 4.72 8.17 -5.25
CA ARG A 226 5.00 8.83 -6.53
C ARG A 226 6.24 8.27 -7.22
N HIS A 227 7.31 8.01 -6.47
CA HIS A 227 8.50 7.36 -7.01
C HIS A 227 8.21 5.93 -7.45
N ALA A 228 7.45 5.17 -6.64
CA ALA A 228 7.08 3.80 -6.97
C ALA A 228 6.19 3.74 -8.24
N ASP A 229 5.14 4.59 -8.36
CA ASP A 229 4.31 4.70 -9.57
C ASP A 229 5.16 5.00 -10.83
N SER A 230 6.06 5.95 -10.71
CA SER A 230 6.96 6.30 -11.82
C SER A 230 7.88 5.12 -12.20
N LEU A 231 8.41 4.39 -11.21
CA LEU A 231 9.34 3.29 -11.44
C LEU A 231 8.63 2.08 -12.08
N CYS A 232 7.48 1.64 -11.54
CA CYS A 232 6.77 0.49 -12.10
C CYS A 232 6.27 0.76 -13.53
N ARG A 233 5.78 1.96 -13.83
CA ARG A 233 5.38 2.35 -15.19
C ARG A 233 6.54 2.35 -16.17
N ARG A 234 7.71 2.89 -15.78
CA ARG A 234 8.91 2.86 -16.62
C ARG A 234 9.38 1.43 -16.90
N ALA A 235 9.39 0.59 -15.86
CA ALA A 235 9.79 -0.80 -15.99
C ALA A 235 8.82 -1.59 -16.88
N LEU A 236 7.51 -1.39 -16.73
CA LEU A 236 6.51 -2.01 -17.61
C LEU A 236 6.68 -1.56 -19.05
N ALA A 237 6.87 -0.27 -19.31
CA ALA A 237 7.07 0.26 -20.66
C ALA A 237 8.34 -0.32 -21.33
N ALA A 238 9.42 -0.49 -20.58
CA ALA A 238 10.64 -1.11 -21.11
C ALA A 238 10.44 -2.58 -21.49
N LEU A 239 9.70 -3.35 -20.68
CA LEU A 239 9.38 -4.75 -20.99
C LEU A 239 8.50 -4.90 -22.23
N THR A 240 7.50 -4.03 -22.37
CA THR A 240 6.58 -4.09 -23.51
C THR A 240 7.24 -3.62 -24.83
N ALA A 241 8.18 -2.67 -24.78
CA ALA A 241 8.94 -2.23 -25.92
C ALA A 241 9.90 -3.31 -26.46
N THR A 242 10.57 -4.05 -25.58
CA THR A 242 11.48 -5.14 -25.96
C THR A 242 10.74 -6.34 -26.56
N GLY A 243 9.52 -6.63 -26.12
CA GLY A 243 8.68 -7.69 -26.70
C GLY A 243 8.17 -7.37 -28.12
N ALA A 244 8.05 -6.08 -28.47
CA ALA A 244 7.61 -5.66 -29.80
C ALA A 244 8.72 -5.78 -30.89
N THR A 245 9.99 -5.72 -30.49
CA THR A 245 11.12 -5.82 -31.44
C THR A 245 11.51 -7.26 -31.76
N GLY A 246 11.05 -8.26 -30.99
CA GLY A 246 11.33 -9.68 -31.23
C GLY A 246 10.40 -10.35 -32.26
N ALA A 247 9.31 -9.70 -32.69
CA ALA A 247 8.28 -10.30 -33.55
C ALA A 247 8.46 -10.02 -35.06
N THR A 248 9.52 -9.32 -35.47
CA THR A 248 9.73 -8.89 -36.86
C THR A 248 10.92 -9.54 -37.60
N SER A 249 11.49 -10.64 -37.09
CA SER A 249 12.65 -11.28 -37.76
C SER A 249 12.44 -12.76 -38.10
N ASP A 250 11.24 -13.16 -38.59
CA ASP A 250 11.08 -14.45 -39.24
C ASP A 250 10.04 -14.33 -40.38
N VAL A 251 10.41 -13.63 -41.46
CA VAL A 251 9.84 -13.83 -42.79
C VAL A 251 10.95 -13.60 -43.83
N ASN A 252 11.67 -14.67 -44.13
CA ASN A 252 12.28 -14.87 -45.44
C ASN A 252 12.54 -16.36 -45.67
#